data_aedca725d1f11d598ebb55dfab1a6b2f
#
_entry.id   aedca725d1f11d598ebb55dfab1a6b2f
#
_cell.length_a   1.000
_cell.length_b   1.000
_cell.length_c   1.000
_cell.angle_alpha   90.00
_cell.angle_beta   90.00
_cell.angle_gamma   90.00
#
_symmetry.space_group_name_H-M   'P 1'
#
loop_
_entity.id
_entity.type
_entity.pdbx_description
1 polymer ?
#
loop_
_entity_poly.entity_id
_entity_poly.type
_entity_poly.pdbx_seq_one_letter_code
_entity_poly.pdbx_strand_id
1 'polypeptide(L)'
;MHWPQEPRNVEIFCKFLQQEKMVWLFEMDSEVPRELWEKFEEMPPLFYNKPVPSEAVPQHIKDYLVHSKLKPMYNQRKLVAARSTQKILLYAPLLKWYLEHGLKITVVHRAIDYVPQKTFKWFVEKVTENARNGNQKAELALLTMIFKFLGNSAYAKVIKALERQTNIKFTKSESVVRKYLCPVSFNDLDEIGDEYKIET
;
A
#
# COMPACT_ATOMS: atom_id res chain seq x y z
N MET A 1 4.70 9.89 -22.01
CA MET A 1 5.42 8.91 -22.86
C MET A 1 4.44 7.79 -23.19
N HIS A 2 4.10 7.59 -24.48
CA HIS A 2 3.20 6.50 -24.89
C HIS A 2 4.05 5.25 -25.03
N TRP A 3 3.79 4.25 -24.19
CA TRP A 3 4.44 2.95 -24.28
C TRP A 3 3.81 2.16 -25.42
N PRO A 4 4.59 1.56 -26.30
CA PRO A 4 4.07 0.74 -27.39
C PRO A 4 3.44 -0.54 -26.82
N GLN A 5 2.25 -0.87 -27.27
CA GLN A 5 1.42 -1.99 -26.77
C GLN A 5 1.77 -3.37 -27.37
N GLU A 6 2.95 -3.53 -28.02
CA GLU A 6 3.31 -4.79 -28.67
C GLU A 6 4.25 -5.68 -27.85
N PRO A 7 4.17 -7.03 -27.98
CA PRO A 7 4.98 -8.00 -27.25
C PRO A 7 6.51 -7.82 -27.33
N ARG A 8 7.01 -7.23 -28.42
CA ARG A 8 8.45 -6.88 -28.57
C ARG A 8 8.96 -5.90 -27.51
N ASN A 9 8.06 -5.22 -26.86
CA ASN A 9 8.40 -4.22 -25.87
C ASN A 9 8.66 -4.83 -24.47
N VAL A 10 8.24 -6.05 -24.21
CA VAL A 10 8.53 -6.71 -22.92
C VAL A 10 10.04 -6.95 -22.77
N GLU A 11 10.74 -7.37 -23.83
CA GLU A 11 12.20 -7.55 -23.77
C GLU A 11 12.94 -6.22 -23.63
N ILE A 12 12.50 -5.20 -24.36
CA ILE A 12 13.05 -3.83 -24.24
C ILE A 12 12.75 -3.30 -22.84
N PHE A 13 11.56 -3.56 -22.34
CA PHE A 13 11.11 -3.19 -21.01
C PHE A 13 11.94 -3.91 -19.92
N CYS A 14 12.21 -5.21 -20.06
CA CYS A 14 13.07 -5.94 -19.16
C CYS A 14 14.51 -5.41 -19.16
N LYS A 15 15.06 -5.06 -20.34
CA LYS A 15 16.36 -4.41 -20.46
C LYS A 15 16.37 -3.03 -19.81
N PHE A 16 15.28 -2.29 -19.94
CA PHE A 16 15.11 -0.99 -19.32
C PHE A 16 15.03 -1.08 -17.79
N LEU A 17 14.36 -2.09 -17.23
CA LEU A 17 14.31 -2.36 -15.79
C LEU A 17 15.68 -2.70 -15.18
N GLN A 18 16.64 -3.10 -16.00
CA GLN A 18 18.01 -3.37 -15.56
C GLN A 18 18.90 -2.13 -15.43
N GLN A 19 18.42 -0.97 -15.89
CA GLN A 19 19.14 0.30 -15.73
C GLN A 19 18.99 0.82 -14.29
N GLU A 20 20.05 0.70 -13.50
CA GLU A 20 20.08 0.83 -12.04
C GLU A 20 19.85 2.24 -11.46
N LYS A 21 19.72 3.29 -12.30
CA LYS A 21 19.69 4.68 -11.81
C LYS A 21 18.31 5.22 -11.42
N MET A 22 17.26 4.61 -11.94
CA MET A 22 15.88 5.07 -11.75
C MET A 22 15.05 3.96 -11.10
N VAL A 23 14.13 4.35 -10.28
CA VAL A 23 13.15 3.42 -9.71
C VAL A 23 11.80 3.69 -10.35
N TRP A 24 11.11 2.62 -10.70
CA TRP A 24 9.87 2.67 -11.46
C TRP A 24 8.72 2.01 -10.73
N LEU A 25 7.54 2.61 -10.88
CA LEU A 25 6.25 2.05 -10.56
C LEU A 25 5.44 1.93 -11.84
N PHE A 26 4.81 0.79 -12.06
CA PHE A 26 4.03 0.52 -13.27
C PHE A 26 2.60 0.16 -12.93
N GLU A 27 1.65 0.82 -13.57
CA GLU A 27 0.25 0.39 -13.60
C GLU A 27 0.05 -0.49 -14.83
N MET A 28 -0.29 -1.75 -14.60
CA MET A 28 -0.32 -2.73 -15.69
C MET A 28 -1.35 -3.83 -15.48
N ASP A 29 -1.67 -4.52 -16.58
CA ASP A 29 -2.40 -5.78 -16.56
C ASP A 29 -1.39 -6.93 -16.61
N SER A 30 -1.61 -7.95 -15.80
CA SER A 30 -0.75 -9.13 -15.75
C SER A 30 -1.55 -10.42 -15.61
N GLU A 31 -0.97 -11.51 -16.08
CA GLU A 31 -1.57 -12.83 -15.98
C GLU A 31 -0.55 -13.90 -15.61
N VAL A 32 -1.02 -14.94 -14.93
CA VAL A 32 -0.31 -16.19 -14.72
C VAL A 32 -0.66 -17.14 -15.86
N PRO A 33 0.28 -17.49 -16.76
CA PRO A 33 0.05 -18.45 -17.82
C PRO A 33 -0.47 -19.78 -17.30
N ARG A 34 -1.27 -20.45 -18.10
CA ARG A 34 -1.94 -21.69 -17.68
C ARG A 34 -0.96 -22.78 -17.26
N GLU A 35 0.20 -22.82 -17.90
CA GLU A 35 1.29 -23.77 -17.64
C GLU A 35 1.90 -23.60 -16.23
N LEU A 36 1.69 -22.45 -15.62
CA LEU A 36 2.23 -22.14 -14.29
C LEU A 36 1.17 -22.24 -13.17
N TRP A 37 -0.06 -22.62 -13.47
CA TRP A 37 -1.13 -22.66 -12.47
C TRP A 37 -0.86 -23.63 -11.34
N GLU A 38 -0.36 -24.82 -11.63
CA GLU A 38 0.03 -25.81 -10.60
C GLU A 38 1.17 -25.30 -9.72
N LYS A 39 2.18 -24.65 -10.33
CA LYS A 39 3.31 -24.07 -9.61
C LYS A 39 2.89 -23.01 -8.58
N PHE A 40 1.83 -22.26 -8.88
CA PHE A 40 1.35 -21.15 -8.05
C PHE A 40 0.02 -21.47 -7.34
N GLU A 41 -0.36 -22.74 -7.22
CA GLU A 41 -1.62 -23.13 -6.60
C GLU A 41 -1.66 -22.76 -5.10
N GLU A 42 -0.61 -23.11 -4.36
CA GLU A 42 -0.53 -22.84 -2.92
C GLU A 42 -0.15 -21.40 -2.60
N MET A 43 0.67 -20.76 -3.45
CA MET A 43 1.14 -19.39 -3.27
C MET A 43 0.92 -18.56 -4.53
N PRO A 44 -0.31 -18.11 -4.77
CA PRO A 44 -0.61 -17.29 -5.95
C PRO A 44 0.10 -15.94 -5.88
N PRO A 45 0.76 -15.50 -6.97
CA PRO A 45 1.54 -14.27 -6.97
C PRO A 45 0.70 -13.00 -7.13
N LEU A 46 -0.51 -13.13 -7.68
CA LEU A 46 -1.38 -12.00 -7.99
C LEU A 46 -2.58 -11.95 -7.05
N PHE A 47 -2.86 -10.74 -6.56
CA PHE A 47 -3.97 -10.47 -5.66
C PHE A 47 -4.65 -9.16 -6.03
N TYR A 48 -5.95 -9.08 -5.78
CA TYR A 48 -6.66 -7.82 -5.80
C TYR A 48 -7.73 -7.74 -4.70
N ASN A 49 -8.02 -6.54 -4.28
CA ASN A 49 -8.99 -6.29 -3.22
C ASN A 49 -10.38 -6.04 -3.83
N LYS A 50 -11.28 -7.00 -3.67
CA LYS A 50 -12.66 -6.90 -4.17
C LYS A 50 -13.69 -7.36 -3.13
N PRO A 51 -14.95 -6.90 -3.24
CA PRO A 51 -16.02 -7.49 -2.45
C PRO A 51 -16.23 -8.95 -2.89
N VAL A 52 -16.41 -9.85 -1.92
CA VAL A 52 -16.71 -11.25 -2.18
C VAL A 52 -18.20 -11.46 -1.93
N PRO A 53 -19.02 -11.63 -2.99
CA PRO A 53 -20.44 -11.87 -2.84
C PRO A 53 -20.70 -13.25 -2.22
N SER A 54 -21.84 -13.40 -1.55
CA SER A 54 -22.19 -14.64 -0.85
C SER A 54 -22.25 -15.87 -1.79
N GLU A 55 -22.62 -15.64 -3.04
CA GLU A 55 -22.75 -16.68 -4.07
C GLU A 55 -21.38 -17.26 -4.46
N ALA A 56 -20.31 -16.44 -4.37
CA ALA A 56 -18.95 -16.87 -4.67
C ALA A 56 -18.31 -17.71 -3.56
N VAL A 57 -18.94 -17.77 -2.39
CA VAL A 57 -18.42 -18.56 -1.25
C VAL A 57 -18.99 -19.97 -1.31
N PRO A 58 -18.13 -21.01 -1.39
CA PRO A 58 -18.57 -22.41 -1.41
C PRO A 58 -19.42 -22.78 -0.21
N GLN A 59 -20.37 -23.71 -0.39
CA GLN A 59 -21.32 -24.11 0.65
C GLN A 59 -20.62 -24.66 1.90
N HIS A 60 -19.59 -25.49 1.74
CA HIS A 60 -18.84 -26.06 2.87
C HIS A 60 -18.20 -24.98 3.77
N ILE A 61 -17.79 -23.85 3.21
CA ILE A 61 -17.27 -22.72 3.99
C ILE A 61 -18.41 -22.02 4.75
N LYS A 62 -19.57 -21.86 4.13
CA LYS A 62 -20.77 -21.31 4.80
C LYS A 62 -21.17 -22.16 5.99
N ASP A 63 -21.22 -23.47 5.80
CA ASP A 63 -21.56 -24.45 6.85
C ASP A 63 -20.54 -24.41 7.99
N TYR A 64 -19.25 -24.33 7.67
CA TYR A 64 -18.19 -24.17 8.65
C TYR A 64 -18.37 -22.88 9.49
N LEU A 65 -18.66 -21.75 8.85
CA LEU A 65 -18.88 -20.48 9.52
C LEU A 65 -20.07 -20.54 10.51
N VAL A 66 -21.17 -21.18 10.08
CA VAL A 66 -22.34 -21.40 10.92
C VAL A 66 -22.01 -22.30 12.12
N HIS A 67 -21.32 -23.41 11.88
CA HIS A 67 -20.95 -24.38 12.91
C HIS A 67 -20.00 -23.77 13.96
N SER A 68 -19.06 -22.95 13.48
CA SER A 68 -18.07 -22.25 14.31
C SER A 68 -18.62 -20.97 14.97
N LYS A 69 -19.91 -20.65 14.78
CA LYS A 69 -20.56 -19.41 15.27
C LYS A 69 -19.82 -18.12 14.85
N LEU A 70 -19.10 -18.17 13.75
CA LEU A 70 -18.40 -17.02 13.18
C LEU A 70 -19.37 -16.19 12.35
N LYS A 71 -19.25 -14.86 12.45
CA LYS A 71 -20.06 -13.96 11.62
C LYS A 71 -19.64 -14.10 10.16
N PRO A 72 -20.59 -14.34 9.23
CA PRO A 72 -20.28 -14.38 7.82
C PRO A 72 -19.81 -12.98 7.36
N MET A 73 -18.69 -12.94 6.65
CA MET A 73 -18.08 -11.69 6.15
C MET A 73 -18.36 -11.53 4.66
N TYR A 74 -19.62 -11.72 4.24
CA TYR A 74 -20.05 -11.51 2.86
C TYR A 74 -20.10 -10.03 2.50
N ASN A 75 -19.92 -9.74 1.22
CA ASN A 75 -19.90 -8.38 0.66
C ASN A 75 -18.82 -7.44 1.22
N GLN A 76 -17.91 -7.96 2.03
CA GLN A 76 -16.74 -7.21 2.47
C GLN A 76 -15.61 -7.33 1.45
N ARG A 77 -14.85 -6.24 1.29
CA ARG A 77 -13.63 -6.27 0.48
C ARG A 77 -12.60 -7.18 1.12
N LYS A 78 -12.12 -8.13 0.35
CA LYS A 78 -11.09 -9.10 0.75
C LYS A 78 -9.97 -9.12 -0.28
N LEU A 79 -8.79 -9.46 0.18
CA LEU A 79 -7.67 -9.76 -0.70
C LEU A 79 -7.92 -11.15 -1.29
N VAL A 80 -8.15 -11.20 -2.59
CA VAL A 80 -8.49 -12.42 -3.31
C VAL A 80 -7.37 -12.75 -4.29
N ALA A 81 -6.90 -14.00 -4.25
CA ALA A 81 -5.96 -14.50 -5.24
C ALA A 81 -6.57 -14.49 -6.65
N ALA A 82 -5.75 -14.17 -7.63
CA ALA A 82 -6.17 -14.06 -9.01
C ALA A 82 -5.16 -14.69 -9.96
N ARG A 83 -5.64 -15.19 -11.09
CA ARG A 83 -4.80 -15.66 -12.21
C ARG A 83 -4.50 -14.55 -13.21
N SER A 84 -5.28 -13.49 -13.18
CA SER A 84 -5.06 -12.27 -13.94
C SER A 84 -5.48 -11.05 -13.14
N THR A 85 -4.83 -9.93 -13.37
CA THR A 85 -5.16 -8.66 -12.73
C THR A 85 -5.22 -7.55 -13.76
N GLN A 86 -6.08 -6.57 -13.50
CA GLN A 86 -6.18 -5.36 -14.30
C GLN A 86 -5.76 -4.15 -13.45
N LYS A 87 -4.97 -3.26 -14.05
CA LYS A 87 -4.49 -2.01 -13.43
C LYS A 87 -3.83 -2.21 -12.06
N ILE A 88 -3.06 -3.29 -11.93
CA ILE A 88 -2.25 -3.50 -10.72
C ILE A 88 -1.05 -2.56 -10.74
N LEU A 89 -0.77 -1.93 -9.61
CA LEU A 89 0.42 -1.10 -9.43
C LEU A 89 1.57 -1.97 -8.90
N LEU A 90 2.64 -2.09 -9.69
CA LEU A 90 3.80 -2.88 -9.34
C LEU A 90 5.08 -2.03 -9.28
N TYR A 91 5.87 -2.31 -8.28
CA TYR A 91 7.23 -1.80 -8.13
C TYR A 91 8.20 -2.58 -9.01
N ALA A 92 9.14 -1.91 -9.68
CA ALA A 92 10.02 -2.53 -10.68
C ALA A 92 10.75 -3.80 -10.21
N PRO A 93 11.33 -3.90 -9.01
CA PRO A 93 11.94 -5.14 -8.52
C PRO A 93 10.95 -6.32 -8.40
N LEU A 94 9.71 -6.07 -7.97
CA LEU A 94 8.67 -7.10 -7.90
C LEU A 94 8.24 -7.52 -9.30
N LEU A 95 8.11 -6.56 -10.20
CA LEU A 95 7.81 -6.82 -11.61
C LEU A 95 8.89 -7.68 -12.27
N LYS A 96 10.18 -7.37 -12.02
CA LYS A 96 11.29 -8.18 -12.49
C LYS A 96 11.17 -9.62 -12.01
N TRP A 97 10.89 -9.81 -10.71
CA TRP A 97 10.67 -11.14 -10.14
C TRP A 97 9.51 -11.88 -10.82
N TYR A 98 8.39 -11.19 -11.10
CA TYR A 98 7.26 -11.78 -11.81
C TYR A 98 7.65 -12.28 -13.20
N LEU A 99 8.38 -11.46 -13.96
CA LEU A 99 8.84 -11.82 -15.30
C LEU A 99 9.83 -13.00 -15.28
N GLU A 100 10.76 -13.02 -14.34
CA GLU A 100 11.71 -14.12 -14.14
C GLU A 100 11.02 -15.44 -13.77
N HIS A 101 9.84 -15.36 -13.16
CA HIS A 101 9.03 -16.53 -12.80
C HIS A 101 7.96 -16.89 -13.83
N GLY A 102 7.96 -16.22 -14.98
CA GLY A 102 7.15 -16.55 -16.14
C GLY A 102 5.77 -15.91 -16.18
N LEU A 103 5.46 -14.96 -15.29
CA LEU A 103 4.23 -14.18 -15.43
C LEU A 103 4.30 -13.30 -16.68
N LYS A 104 3.15 -13.06 -17.29
CA LYS A 104 3.05 -12.22 -18.50
C LYS A 104 2.44 -10.88 -18.15
N ILE A 105 3.01 -9.81 -18.74
CA ILE A 105 2.40 -8.50 -18.79
C ILE A 105 1.61 -8.41 -20.09
N THR A 106 0.33 -8.08 -19.98
CA THR A 106 -0.54 -7.96 -21.15
C THR A 106 -0.67 -6.52 -21.62
N VAL A 107 -0.77 -5.58 -20.67
CA VAL A 107 -0.88 -4.13 -20.96
C VAL A 107 -0.11 -3.33 -19.94
N VAL A 108 0.58 -2.27 -20.37
CA VAL A 108 1.16 -1.24 -19.50
C VAL A 108 0.36 0.05 -19.69
N HIS A 109 -0.33 0.50 -18.64
CA HIS A 109 -1.17 1.70 -18.68
C HIS A 109 -0.38 2.97 -18.37
N ARG A 110 0.39 2.95 -17.29
CA ARG A 110 1.16 4.09 -16.80
C ARG A 110 2.49 3.65 -16.20
N ALA A 111 3.45 4.54 -16.25
CA ALA A 111 4.73 4.38 -15.59
C ALA A 111 5.08 5.68 -14.87
N ILE A 112 5.61 5.55 -13.66
CA ILE A 112 6.14 6.66 -12.86
C ILE A 112 7.57 6.33 -12.53
N ASP A 113 8.47 7.25 -12.82
CA ASP A 113 9.87 7.15 -12.47
C ASP A 113 10.25 8.14 -11.38
N TYR A 114 11.22 7.77 -10.57
CA TYR A 114 11.79 8.65 -9.57
C TYR A 114 13.24 8.30 -9.25
N VAL A 115 13.98 9.31 -8.80
CA VAL A 115 15.35 9.12 -8.34
C VAL A 115 15.31 8.68 -6.87
N PRO A 116 15.81 7.48 -6.53
CA PRO A 116 15.80 7.01 -5.15
C PRO A 116 16.75 7.85 -4.29
N GLN A 117 16.29 8.25 -3.12
CA GLN A 117 17.09 8.94 -2.13
C GLN A 117 17.13 8.14 -0.82
N LYS A 118 18.30 8.09 -0.19
CA LYS A 118 18.50 7.36 1.07
C LYS A 118 18.29 8.26 2.29
N THR A 119 17.30 9.15 2.25
CA THR A 119 17.03 10.17 3.27
C THR A 119 16.89 9.59 4.68
N PHE A 120 16.24 8.44 4.82
CA PHE A 120 16.02 7.80 6.11
C PHE A 120 17.01 6.68 6.44
N LYS A 121 18.11 6.54 5.68
CA LYS A 121 19.04 5.41 5.83
C LYS A 121 19.52 5.26 7.28
N TRP A 122 20.08 6.31 7.87
CA TRP A 122 20.61 6.29 9.24
C TRP A 122 19.54 5.93 10.29
N PHE A 123 18.32 6.44 10.11
CA PHE A 123 17.21 6.14 11.01
C PHE A 123 16.82 4.66 10.94
N VAL A 124 16.63 4.14 9.72
CA VAL A 124 16.24 2.72 9.51
C VAL A 124 17.35 1.78 10.02
N GLU A 125 18.61 2.08 9.76
CA GLU A 125 19.75 1.30 10.25
C GLU A 125 19.75 1.27 11.78
N LYS A 126 19.59 2.43 12.43
CA LYS A 126 19.58 2.54 13.90
C LYS A 126 18.40 1.79 14.54
N VAL A 127 17.20 1.95 13.98
CA VAL A 127 16.00 1.24 14.44
C VAL A 127 16.15 -0.26 14.29
N THR A 128 16.66 -0.71 13.14
CA THR A 128 16.84 -2.14 12.83
C THR A 128 17.91 -2.77 13.71
N GLU A 129 19.05 -2.11 13.91
CA GLU A 129 20.13 -2.56 14.78
C GLU A 129 19.65 -2.75 16.22
N ASN A 130 18.99 -1.75 16.78
CA ASN A 130 18.48 -1.83 18.16
C ASN A 130 17.38 -2.88 18.31
N ALA A 131 16.50 -3.04 17.30
CA ALA A 131 15.50 -4.10 17.32
C ALA A 131 16.13 -5.50 17.25
N ARG A 132 17.21 -5.69 16.48
CA ARG A 132 17.94 -6.98 16.42
C ARG A 132 18.67 -7.28 17.72
N ASN A 133 19.37 -6.30 18.28
CA ASN A 133 20.09 -6.46 19.54
C ASN A 133 19.14 -6.80 20.70
N GLY A 134 17.96 -6.21 20.73
CA GLY A 134 16.96 -6.50 21.71
C GLY A 134 16.32 -7.90 21.56
N ASN A 135 16.19 -8.43 20.36
CA ASN A 135 15.70 -9.79 20.16
C ASN A 135 16.66 -10.88 20.69
N GLN A 136 17.93 -10.56 20.89
CA GLN A 136 18.93 -11.51 21.39
C GLN A 136 18.96 -11.63 22.91
N LYS A 137 18.40 -10.67 23.64
CA LYS A 137 18.43 -10.59 25.11
C LYS A 137 17.02 -10.31 25.64
N ALA A 138 16.51 -11.20 26.46
CA ALA A 138 15.19 -11.06 27.04
C ALA A 138 15.00 -9.76 27.85
N GLU A 139 16.06 -9.30 28.52
CA GLU A 139 16.07 -8.03 29.28
C GLU A 139 15.81 -6.80 28.41
N LEU A 140 16.10 -6.89 27.09
CA LEU A 140 15.93 -5.82 26.13
C LEU A 140 14.63 -5.92 25.32
N ALA A 141 13.73 -6.83 25.67
CA ALA A 141 12.48 -7.05 24.91
C ALA A 141 11.62 -5.78 24.82
N LEU A 142 11.51 -5.00 25.88
CA LEU A 142 10.81 -3.72 25.89
C LEU A 142 11.45 -2.72 24.90
N LEU A 143 12.76 -2.63 24.91
CA LEU A 143 13.51 -1.75 23.99
C LEU A 143 13.29 -2.14 22.53
N THR A 144 13.29 -3.43 22.22
CA THR A 144 12.95 -3.97 20.91
C THR A 144 11.57 -3.53 20.45
N MET A 145 10.59 -3.65 21.34
CA MET A 145 9.21 -3.26 21.05
C MET A 145 9.11 -1.76 20.75
N ILE A 146 9.80 -0.92 21.52
CA ILE A 146 9.84 0.54 21.31
C ILE A 146 10.45 0.87 19.94
N PHE A 147 11.57 0.26 19.55
CA PHE A 147 12.18 0.52 18.25
C PHE A 147 11.35 0.02 17.09
N LYS A 148 10.69 -1.15 17.20
CA LYS A 148 9.70 -1.60 16.20
C LYS A 148 8.55 -0.61 16.06
N PHE A 149 8.05 -0.09 17.18
CA PHE A 149 6.97 0.90 17.18
C PHE A 149 7.39 2.22 16.52
N LEU A 150 8.60 2.69 16.81
CA LEU A 150 9.19 3.89 16.19
C LEU A 150 9.32 3.73 14.67
N GLY A 151 9.84 2.58 14.20
CA GLY A 151 9.94 2.29 12.77
C GLY A 151 8.59 2.28 12.07
N ASN A 152 7.61 1.59 12.64
CA ASN A 152 6.26 1.53 12.11
C ASN A 152 5.56 2.91 12.11
N SER A 153 5.76 3.71 13.15
CA SER A 153 5.17 5.05 13.26
C SER A 153 5.77 6.01 12.24
N ALA A 154 7.08 5.96 12.02
CA ALA A 154 7.74 6.76 10.99
C ALA A 154 7.25 6.38 9.59
N TYR A 155 7.16 5.08 9.28
CA TYR A 155 6.61 4.60 8.03
C TYR A 155 5.15 5.05 7.83
N ALA A 156 4.30 4.89 8.84
CA ALA A 156 2.91 5.32 8.78
C ALA A 156 2.77 6.82 8.51
N LYS A 157 3.66 7.65 9.08
CA LYS A 157 3.67 9.09 8.83
C LYS A 157 4.03 9.44 7.40
N VAL A 158 5.00 8.73 6.79
CA VAL A 158 5.44 8.98 5.41
C VAL A 158 4.36 8.64 4.39
N ILE A 159 3.58 7.57 4.62
CA ILE A 159 2.51 7.14 3.70
C ILE A 159 1.16 7.83 3.96
N LYS A 160 1.08 8.65 5.00
CA LYS A 160 -0.18 9.33 5.33
C LYS A 160 -0.50 10.39 4.29
N ALA A 161 -1.69 10.32 3.70
CA ALA A 161 -2.19 11.34 2.79
C ALA A 161 -2.50 12.62 3.57
N LEU A 162 -1.62 13.61 3.52
CA LEU A 162 -1.77 14.88 4.23
C LEU A 162 -3.02 15.64 3.78
N GLU A 163 -3.35 15.56 2.50
CA GLU A 163 -4.52 16.19 1.89
C GLU A 163 -5.86 15.72 2.48
N ARG A 164 -5.87 14.55 3.13
CA ARG A 164 -7.07 13.99 3.77
C ARG A 164 -7.10 14.20 5.29
N GLN A 165 -6.16 14.97 5.82
CA GLN A 165 -6.11 15.26 7.24
C GLN A 165 -6.70 16.63 7.48
N THR A 166 -7.93 16.65 7.94
CA THR A 166 -8.58 17.85 8.41
C THR A 166 -8.54 17.86 9.93
N ASN A 167 -7.92 18.87 10.50
CA ASN A 167 -8.04 19.13 11.93
C ASN A 167 -9.23 20.08 12.12
N ILE A 168 -10.17 19.67 12.94
CA ILE A 168 -11.35 20.48 13.25
C ILE A 168 -11.18 21.02 14.67
N LYS A 169 -11.37 22.32 14.83
CA LYS A 169 -11.34 23.00 16.13
C LYS A 169 -12.57 23.88 16.30
N PHE A 170 -13.25 23.72 17.42
CA PHE A 170 -14.34 24.59 17.82
C PHE A 170 -13.83 25.64 18.82
N THR A 171 -14.24 26.89 18.66
CA THR A 171 -13.87 27.98 19.56
C THR A 171 -14.92 29.10 19.54
N LYS A 172 -15.10 29.77 20.69
CA LYS A 172 -15.92 30.99 20.78
C LYS A 172 -15.08 32.26 20.69
N SER A 173 -13.76 32.12 20.64
CA SER A 173 -12.83 33.25 20.71
C SER A 173 -12.40 33.71 19.32
N GLU A 174 -12.78 34.93 18.94
CA GLU A 174 -12.33 35.57 17.70
C GLU A 174 -10.79 35.67 17.61
N SER A 175 -10.10 35.87 18.72
CA SER A 175 -8.63 35.96 18.75
C SER A 175 -7.99 34.63 18.31
N VAL A 176 -8.63 33.50 18.67
CA VAL A 176 -8.22 32.17 18.22
C VAL A 176 -8.53 31.99 16.73
N VAL A 177 -9.72 32.41 16.27
CA VAL A 177 -10.08 32.39 14.85
C VAL A 177 -9.05 33.13 14.00
N ARG A 178 -8.71 34.38 14.35
CA ARG A 178 -7.71 35.19 13.64
C ARG A 178 -6.35 34.50 13.55
N LYS A 179 -5.94 33.79 14.61
CA LYS A 179 -4.69 33.05 14.61
C LYS A 179 -4.68 31.89 13.59
N TYR A 180 -5.81 31.24 13.36
CA TYR A 180 -5.94 30.12 12.44
C TYR A 180 -6.27 30.51 10.99
N LEU A 181 -6.71 31.75 10.74
CA LEU A 181 -6.92 32.25 9.39
C LEU A 181 -5.62 32.56 8.64
N CYS A 182 -4.50 32.82 9.35
CA CYS A 182 -3.23 33.21 8.74
C CYS A 182 -2.36 32.04 8.20
N PRO A 183 -2.37 30.82 8.77
CA PRO A 183 -1.54 29.72 8.28
C PRO A 183 -1.97 29.20 6.91
N VAL A 184 -0.99 28.73 6.14
CA VAL A 184 -1.21 28.06 4.83
C VAL A 184 -2.07 26.79 4.97
N SER A 185 -2.17 26.24 6.17
CA SER A 185 -3.00 25.06 6.47
C SER A 185 -4.47 25.37 6.73
N PHE A 186 -4.89 26.66 6.67
CA PHE A 186 -6.31 27.03 6.79
C PHE A 186 -7.09 26.48 5.59
N ASN A 187 -8.20 25.82 5.89
CA ASN A 187 -9.04 25.19 4.88
C ASN A 187 -10.42 25.84 4.82
N ASP A 188 -11.10 25.92 5.96
CA ASP A 188 -12.47 26.47 6.03
C ASP A 188 -12.81 27.02 7.41
N LEU A 189 -13.80 27.92 7.47
CA LEU A 189 -14.35 28.52 8.68
C LEU A 189 -15.89 28.56 8.58
N ASP A 190 -16.55 27.82 9.45
CA ASP A 190 -18.00 27.84 9.61
C ASP A 190 -18.40 28.49 10.94
N GLU A 191 -19.48 29.29 10.92
CA GLU A 191 -20.14 29.77 12.12
C GLU A 191 -21.31 28.85 12.48
N ILE A 192 -21.24 28.24 13.66
CA ILE A 192 -22.26 27.30 14.15
C ILE A 192 -22.84 27.84 15.46
N GLY A 193 -23.92 28.61 15.38
CA GLY A 193 -24.49 29.30 16.55
C GLY A 193 -23.50 30.30 17.14
N ASP A 194 -23.10 30.11 18.41
CA ASP A 194 -22.15 30.98 19.12
C ASP A 194 -20.69 30.51 18.98
N GLU A 195 -20.41 29.50 18.16
CA GLU A 195 -19.08 28.88 18.00
C GLU A 195 -18.59 28.94 16.56
N TYR A 196 -17.28 29.02 16.41
CA TYR A 196 -16.60 28.92 15.13
C TYR A 196 -16.02 27.50 14.98
N LYS A 197 -16.29 26.85 13.86
CA LYS A 197 -15.65 25.62 13.44
C LYS A 197 -14.53 25.97 12.46
N ILE A 198 -13.30 25.70 12.83
CA ILE A 198 -12.11 25.97 12.01
C ILE A 198 -11.60 24.65 11.47
N GLU A 199 -11.42 24.54 10.15
CA GLU A 199 -10.79 23.41 9.48
C GLU A 199 -9.38 23.79 9.02
N THR A 200 -8.36 22.97 9.37
CA THR A 200 -6.95 23.17 9.00
C THR A 200 -6.30 21.86 8.55
#